data_e63d2ca3e2e9ef79f4b6af220958f8a7
#
_entry.id   e63d2ca3e2e9ef79f4b6af220958f8a7
#
_cell.length_a   1.000
_cell.length_b   1.000
_cell.length_c   1.000
_cell.angle_alpha   90.00
_cell.angle_beta   90.00
_cell.angle_gamma   90.00
#
_symmetry.space_group_name_H-M   'P 1'
#
loop_
_entity.id
_entity.type
_entity.pdbx_description
1 polymer ?
#
loop_
_entity_poly.entity_id
_entity_poly.type
_entity_poly.pdbx_seq_one_letter_code
_entity_poly.pdbx_strand_id
1 'polypeptide(L)'
;MRKFIVTLFLILYPSISIAHMAHYNKYNKLEMEIFRNGELIGYNYYFFKRKGDQTLVTNQIKFSVKLLGAVVFQVESYGEEKYLKDQLISYNSKTLQNNKEKFVNLLFNSNTKKFEIKGSSFNGETSIDSIVGNWWNHKILQADSQISPISGSIKKQTVTFIGKKK
;
A
#
# COMPACT_ATOMS: atom_id res chain seq x y z
N MET A 1 26.75 7.97 49.24
CA MET A 1 25.65 8.46 48.38
C MET A 1 26.05 8.40 46.89
N ARG A 2 26.38 7.21 46.36
CA ARG A 2 26.92 7.06 44.98
C ARG A 2 26.32 5.88 44.19
N LYS A 3 25.17 5.33 44.68
CA LYS A 3 24.53 4.14 44.06
C LYS A 3 23.13 4.38 43.49
N PHE A 4 22.64 5.63 43.43
CA PHE A 4 21.28 5.96 42.98
C PHE A 4 21.19 6.51 41.54
N ILE A 5 22.30 6.73 40.87
CA ILE A 5 22.29 7.39 39.54
C ILE A 5 22.28 6.38 38.35
N VAL A 6 22.58 5.10 38.60
CA VAL A 6 22.66 4.09 37.56
C VAL A 6 21.29 3.53 37.16
N THR A 7 20.28 3.61 38.02
CA THR A 7 18.96 2.99 37.79
C THR A 7 18.03 3.87 36.92
N LEU A 8 18.35 5.16 36.72
CA LEU A 8 17.49 6.08 35.98
C LEU A 8 17.73 6.06 34.46
N PHE A 9 18.87 5.50 33.99
CA PHE A 9 19.22 5.47 32.56
C PHE A 9 18.64 4.28 31.79
N LEU A 10 17.98 3.33 32.45
CA LEU A 10 17.41 2.14 31.84
C LEU A 10 15.95 2.28 31.38
N ILE A 11 15.33 3.43 31.59
CA ILE A 11 13.88 3.64 31.30
C ILE A 11 13.66 4.40 29.97
N LEU A 12 14.70 4.88 29.30
CA LEU A 12 14.60 5.68 28.07
C LEU A 12 15.09 4.95 26.82
N TYR A 13 14.86 3.62 26.71
CA TYR A 13 14.92 2.99 25.40
C TYR A 13 13.60 3.29 24.68
N PRO A 14 13.61 4.10 23.60
CA PRO A 14 12.43 4.21 22.76
C PRO A 14 12.19 2.82 22.17
N SER A 15 11.07 2.21 22.52
CA SER A 15 10.57 1.02 21.85
C SER A 15 10.34 1.41 20.39
N ILE A 16 11.30 1.13 19.52
CA ILE A 16 11.10 1.27 18.07
C ILE A 16 10.04 0.24 17.73
N SER A 17 8.81 0.71 17.64
CA SER A 17 7.66 -0.10 17.23
C SER A 17 7.83 -0.47 15.76
N ILE A 18 8.43 -1.64 15.51
CA ILE A 18 8.50 -2.28 14.18
C ILE A 18 7.15 -2.95 13.92
N ALA A 19 6.09 -2.15 13.80
CA ALA A 19 4.72 -2.68 13.85
C ALA A 19 3.96 -2.66 12.51
N HIS A 20 4.58 -2.37 11.35
CA HIS A 20 3.79 -2.01 10.18
C HIS A 20 3.33 -3.17 9.29
N MET A 21 4.07 -4.26 9.20
CA MET A 21 3.61 -5.49 8.51
C MET A 21 3.00 -6.52 9.47
N ALA A 22 3.24 -6.40 10.77
CA ALA A 22 2.83 -7.37 11.79
C ALA A 22 1.30 -7.47 11.96
N HIS A 23 0.52 -6.45 11.61
CA HIS A 23 -0.95 -6.45 11.77
C HIS A 23 -1.64 -7.57 10.99
N TYR A 24 -1.11 -7.92 9.81
CA TYR A 24 -1.70 -8.93 8.93
C TYR A 24 -0.93 -10.25 8.90
N ASN A 25 0.08 -10.44 9.77
CA ASN A 25 0.93 -11.65 9.77
C ASN A 25 0.14 -12.95 9.99
N LYS A 26 -1.01 -12.86 10.65
CA LYS A 26 -1.89 -14.01 10.92
C LYS A 26 -2.85 -14.34 9.77
N TYR A 27 -2.97 -13.45 8.77
CA TYR A 27 -3.95 -13.60 7.70
C TYR A 27 -3.27 -13.97 6.38
N ASN A 28 -3.85 -14.93 5.67
CA ASN A 28 -3.45 -15.27 4.31
C ASN A 28 -4.32 -14.58 3.25
N LYS A 29 -5.46 -14.05 3.67
CA LYS A 29 -6.40 -13.29 2.83
C LYS A 29 -6.96 -12.12 3.61
N LEU A 30 -7.15 -10.99 2.92
CA LEU A 30 -7.92 -9.85 3.38
C LEU A 30 -8.97 -9.53 2.33
N GLU A 31 -10.20 -9.31 2.75
CA GLU A 31 -11.33 -9.00 1.89
C GLU A 31 -11.93 -7.66 2.33
N MET A 32 -12.07 -6.73 1.39
CA MET A 32 -12.63 -5.42 1.62
C MET A 32 -13.79 -5.17 0.66
N GLU A 33 -14.91 -4.75 1.20
CA GLU A 33 -16.04 -4.27 0.43
C GLU A 33 -15.85 -2.81 0.05
N ILE A 34 -16.25 -2.44 -1.15
CA ILE A 34 -16.18 -1.07 -1.66
C ILE A 34 -17.60 -0.51 -1.72
N PHE A 35 -17.84 0.53 -0.92
CA PHE A 35 -19.13 1.22 -0.88
C PHE A 35 -19.04 2.62 -1.49
N ARG A 36 -20.12 3.04 -2.14
CA ARG A 36 -20.35 4.41 -2.57
C ARG A 36 -21.77 4.84 -2.15
N ASN A 37 -21.86 5.89 -1.33
CA ASN A 37 -23.14 6.40 -0.80
C ASN A 37 -24.00 5.31 -0.13
N GLY A 38 -23.36 4.34 0.58
CA GLY A 38 -24.04 3.24 1.22
C GLY A 38 -24.37 2.03 0.32
N GLU A 39 -24.15 2.13 -0.99
CA GLU A 39 -24.34 1.03 -1.95
C GLU A 39 -23.03 0.25 -2.12
N LEU A 40 -23.10 -1.09 -2.05
CA LEU A 40 -21.98 -1.97 -2.35
C LEU A 40 -21.71 -1.95 -3.86
N ILE A 41 -20.54 -1.48 -4.28
CA ILE A 41 -20.18 -1.35 -5.69
C ILE A 41 -19.10 -2.34 -6.14
N GLY A 42 -18.45 -3.06 -5.22
CA GLY A 42 -17.43 -4.06 -5.55
C GLY A 42 -16.59 -4.50 -4.37
N TYR A 43 -15.49 -5.18 -4.69
CA TYR A 43 -14.62 -5.84 -3.72
C TYR A 43 -13.16 -5.60 -4.05
N ASN A 44 -12.33 -5.69 -3.01
CA ASN A 44 -10.87 -5.66 -3.10
C ASN A 44 -10.29 -6.79 -2.23
N TYR A 45 -9.58 -7.71 -2.84
CA TYR A 45 -8.98 -8.86 -2.20
C TYR A 45 -7.47 -8.73 -2.17
N TYR A 46 -6.84 -9.10 -1.04
CA TYR A 46 -5.41 -9.26 -0.90
C TYR A 46 -5.10 -10.67 -0.43
N PHE A 47 -4.12 -11.30 -1.06
CA PHE A 47 -3.64 -12.63 -0.70
C PHE A 47 -2.16 -12.53 -0.35
N PHE A 48 -1.78 -13.11 0.78
CA PHE A 48 -0.43 -13.05 1.32
C PHE A 48 0.23 -14.43 1.27
N LYS A 49 1.36 -14.54 0.58
CA LYS A 49 2.22 -15.72 0.60
C LYS A 49 3.56 -15.34 1.22
N ARG A 50 3.95 -16.03 2.29
CA ARG A 50 5.18 -15.76 3.04
C ARG A 50 6.09 -16.97 3.00
N LYS A 51 7.40 -16.73 2.73
CA LYS A 51 8.43 -17.76 2.72
C LYS A 51 9.74 -17.16 3.23
N GLY A 52 10.11 -17.47 4.48
CA GLY A 52 11.24 -16.82 5.14
C GLY A 52 11.08 -15.30 5.16
N ASP A 53 12.09 -14.58 4.71
CA ASP A 53 12.10 -13.10 4.64
C ASP A 53 11.30 -12.53 3.46
N GLN A 54 10.76 -13.39 2.60
CA GLN A 54 10.01 -12.95 1.42
C GLN A 54 8.51 -12.95 1.68
N THR A 55 7.86 -11.86 1.30
CA THR A 55 6.40 -11.75 1.26
C THR A 55 5.94 -11.35 -0.14
N LEU A 56 5.04 -12.14 -0.69
CA LEU A 56 4.32 -11.85 -1.92
C LEU A 56 2.88 -11.46 -1.55
N VAL A 57 2.45 -10.29 -1.98
CA VAL A 57 1.07 -9.83 -1.83
C VAL A 57 0.46 -9.70 -3.21
N THR A 58 -0.61 -10.45 -3.49
CA THR A 58 -1.39 -10.25 -4.71
C THR A 58 -2.69 -9.55 -4.37
N ASN A 59 -3.08 -8.62 -5.24
CA ASN A 59 -4.28 -7.80 -5.11
C ASN A 59 -5.20 -8.04 -6.29
N GLN A 60 -6.50 -8.18 -6.01
CA GLN A 60 -7.55 -8.26 -7.03
C GLN A 60 -8.66 -7.30 -6.63
N ILE A 61 -8.89 -6.29 -7.46
CA ILE A 61 -9.95 -5.32 -7.24
C ILE A 61 -10.92 -5.33 -8.42
N LYS A 62 -12.21 -5.34 -8.11
CA LYS A 62 -13.27 -5.19 -9.12
C LYS A 62 -14.42 -4.39 -8.54
N PHE A 63 -14.74 -3.29 -9.20
CA PHE A 63 -15.91 -2.50 -8.85
C PHE A 63 -16.50 -1.75 -10.06
N SER A 64 -17.77 -1.42 -9.95
CA SER A 64 -18.48 -0.61 -10.96
C SER A 64 -19.42 0.37 -10.31
N VAL A 65 -19.47 1.59 -10.88
CA VAL A 65 -20.39 2.64 -10.50
C VAL A 65 -21.49 2.73 -11.56
N LYS A 66 -22.73 2.66 -11.12
CA LYS A 66 -23.91 2.81 -11.98
C LYS A 66 -24.56 4.19 -11.74
N LEU A 67 -25.13 4.75 -12.79
CA LEU A 67 -25.97 5.92 -12.75
C LEU A 67 -27.23 5.63 -13.60
N LEU A 68 -28.42 5.70 -13.02
CA LEU A 68 -29.67 5.38 -13.70
C LEU A 68 -29.66 3.99 -14.38
N GLY A 69 -29.03 3.00 -13.71
CA GLY A 69 -28.92 1.63 -14.24
C GLY A 69 -27.77 1.40 -15.22
N ALA A 70 -27.17 2.44 -15.80
CA ALA A 70 -26.04 2.32 -16.72
C ALA A 70 -24.71 2.35 -15.97
N VAL A 71 -23.74 1.49 -16.38
CA VAL A 71 -22.37 1.53 -15.85
C VAL A 71 -21.65 2.74 -16.42
N VAL A 72 -21.30 3.71 -15.55
CA VAL A 72 -20.58 4.94 -15.92
C VAL A 72 -19.10 4.88 -15.58
N PHE A 73 -18.69 4.00 -14.67
CA PHE A 73 -17.30 3.78 -14.32
C PHE A 73 -17.09 2.35 -13.83
N GLN A 74 -16.02 1.71 -14.30
CA GLN A 74 -15.64 0.36 -13.85
C GLN A 74 -14.12 0.19 -13.79
N VAL A 75 -13.68 -0.61 -12.84
CA VAL A 75 -12.29 -0.99 -12.67
C VAL A 75 -12.21 -2.49 -12.41
N GLU A 76 -11.31 -3.15 -13.12
CA GLU A 76 -10.86 -4.51 -12.82
C GLU A 76 -9.33 -4.49 -12.86
N SER A 77 -8.69 -4.85 -11.77
CA SER A 77 -7.23 -4.76 -11.63
C SER A 77 -6.69 -5.98 -10.91
N TYR A 78 -5.50 -6.40 -11.35
CA TYR A 78 -4.65 -7.37 -10.69
C TYR A 78 -3.30 -6.72 -10.42
N GLY A 79 -2.80 -6.85 -9.17
CA GLY A 79 -1.50 -6.34 -8.75
C GLY A 79 -0.70 -7.37 -7.98
N GLU A 80 0.62 -7.25 -8.01
CA GLU A 80 1.55 -8.09 -7.28
C GLU A 80 2.67 -7.25 -6.66
N GLU A 81 2.82 -7.30 -5.35
CA GLU A 81 3.89 -6.69 -4.57
C GLU A 81 4.84 -7.77 -4.06
N LYS A 82 6.15 -7.58 -4.25
CA LYS A 82 7.18 -8.44 -3.67
C LYS A 82 7.96 -7.66 -2.63
N TYR A 83 8.03 -8.21 -1.43
CA TYR A 83 8.81 -7.68 -0.32
C TYR A 83 9.95 -8.62 0.04
N LEU A 84 11.10 -8.04 0.41
CA LEU A 84 12.18 -8.72 1.10
C LEU A 84 12.30 -8.07 2.48
N LYS A 85 12.04 -8.83 3.54
CA LYS A 85 11.75 -8.28 4.87
C LYS A 85 10.59 -7.30 4.74
N ASP A 86 10.76 -6.05 5.16
CA ASP A 86 9.70 -5.03 5.07
C ASP A 86 9.91 -4.04 3.90
N GLN A 87 10.93 -4.30 3.06
CA GLN A 87 11.23 -3.46 1.90
C GLN A 87 10.50 -3.94 0.67
N LEU A 88 9.71 -3.07 0.04
CA LEU A 88 9.15 -3.32 -1.29
C LEU A 88 10.28 -3.42 -2.32
N ILE A 89 10.32 -4.54 -3.04
CA ILE A 89 11.33 -4.81 -4.09
C ILE A 89 10.74 -4.57 -5.47
N SER A 90 9.48 -4.98 -5.69
CA SER A 90 8.80 -4.75 -6.95
C SER A 90 7.30 -4.66 -6.76
N TYR A 91 6.65 -3.92 -7.65
CA TYR A 91 5.22 -3.90 -7.84
C TYR A 91 4.89 -3.97 -9.33
N ASN A 92 3.96 -4.85 -9.70
CA ASN A 92 3.46 -4.95 -11.06
C ASN A 92 1.94 -4.97 -11.02
N SER A 93 1.29 -4.25 -11.93
CA SER A 93 -0.16 -4.30 -12.08
C SER A 93 -0.62 -4.22 -13.52
N LYS A 94 -1.79 -4.82 -13.76
CA LYS A 94 -2.58 -4.65 -14.97
C LYS A 94 -4.00 -4.27 -14.57
N THR A 95 -4.53 -3.24 -15.19
CA THR A 95 -5.85 -2.69 -14.87
C THR A 95 -6.63 -2.43 -16.14
N LEU A 96 -7.88 -2.84 -16.15
CA LEU A 96 -8.87 -2.42 -17.14
C LEU A 96 -9.77 -1.37 -16.48
N GLN A 97 -9.67 -0.11 -16.92
CA GLN A 97 -10.49 1.00 -16.43
C GLN A 97 -11.32 1.56 -17.55
N ASN A 98 -12.64 1.41 -17.51
CA ASN A 98 -13.55 1.81 -18.59
C ASN A 98 -13.05 1.31 -19.97
N ASN A 99 -12.71 0.02 -20.07
CA ASN A 99 -12.17 -0.65 -21.27
C ASN A 99 -10.80 -0.11 -21.75
N LYS A 100 -10.12 0.72 -20.96
CA LYS A 100 -8.75 1.18 -21.25
C LYS A 100 -7.78 0.39 -20.38
N GLU A 101 -6.80 -0.23 -21.04
CA GLU A 101 -5.72 -0.92 -20.33
C GLU A 101 -4.76 0.09 -19.71
N LYS A 102 -4.38 -0.19 -18.47
CA LYS A 102 -3.34 0.53 -17.72
C LYS A 102 -2.42 -0.47 -17.04
N PHE A 103 -1.20 -0.03 -16.76
CA PHE A 103 -0.22 -0.87 -16.08
C PHE A 103 0.72 -0.04 -15.21
N VAL A 104 1.38 -0.75 -14.30
CA VAL A 104 2.52 -0.24 -13.52
C VAL A 104 3.55 -1.36 -13.41
N ASN A 105 4.80 -1.03 -13.69
CA ASN A 105 5.97 -1.84 -13.33
C ASN A 105 6.88 -0.96 -12.48
N LEU A 106 7.12 -1.36 -11.25
CA LEU A 106 7.97 -0.66 -10.29
C LEU A 106 9.05 -1.62 -9.81
N LEU A 107 10.29 -1.14 -9.79
CA LEU A 107 11.43 -1.87 -9.25
C LEU A 107 12.19 -0.98 -8.26
N PHE A 108 12.66 -1.57 -7.19
CA PHE A 108 13.59 -0.94 -6.27
C PHE A 108 15.01 -1.06 -6.81
N ASN A 109 15.67 0.09 -7.03
CA ASN A 109 17.08 0.14 -7.38
C ASN A 109 17.92 0.26 -6.11
N SER A 110 18.67 -0.79 -5.77
CA SER A 110 19.49 -0.83 -4.55
C SER A 110 20.68 0.14 -4.58
N ASN A 111 21.17 0.52 -5.76
CA ASN A 111 22.31 1.43 -5.93
C ASN A 111 21.90 2.88 -5.68
N THR A 112 20.77 3.31 -6.25
CA THR A 112 20.26 4.68 -6.13
C THR A 112 19.36 4.88 -4.92
N LYS A 113 18.92 3.79 -4.26
CA LYS A 113 17.91 3.78 -3.18
C LYS A 113 16.60 4.44 -3.58
N LYS A 114 16.20 4.25 -4.83
CA LYS A 114 14.96 4.80 -5.38
C LYS A 114 14.10 3.72 -6.00
N PHE A 115 12.83 4.03 -6.21
CA PHE A 115 11.96 3.24 -7.08
C PHE A 115 12.03 3.76 -8.51
N GLU A 116 12.25 2.84 -9.45
CA GLU A 116 12.10 3.07 -10.89
C GLU A 116 10.70 2.64 -11.30
N ILE A 117 9.96 3.52 -11.98
CA ILE A 117 8.56 3.30 -12.35
C ILE A 117 8.43 3.40 -13.86
N LYS A 118 7.78 2.39 -14.45
CA LYS A 118 7.23 2.42 -15.80
C LYS A 118 5.74 2.18 -15.69
N GLY A 119 4.94 3.20 -15.93
CA GLY A 119 3.49 3.13 -15.80
C GLY A 119 2.77 3.85 -16.92
N SER A 120 1.47 3.63 -17.02
CA SER A 120 0.63 4.25 -18.06
C SER A 120 0.57 5.77 -18.00
N SER A 121 0.86 6.37 -16.83
CA SER A 121 0.79 7.83 -16.64
C SER A 121 2.08 8.45 -16.09
N PHE A 122 3.11 7.65 -15.83
CA PHE A 122 4.38 8.15 -15.30
C PHE A 122 5.51 7.16 -15.61
N ASN A 123 6.64 7.69 -16.11
CA ASN A 123 7.89 6.97 -16.27
C ASN A 123 9.00 7.81 -15.63
N GLY A 124 9.72 7.23 -14.65
CA GLY A 124 10.78 7.94 -13.93
C GLY A 124 11.09 7.30 -12.60
N GLU A 125 11.70 8.08 -11.71
CA GLU A 125 12.10 7.63 -10.39
C GLU A 125 11.33 8.36 -9.28
N THR A 126 11.23 7.73 -8.11
CA THR A 126 10.73 8.35 -6.88
C THR A 126 11.48 7.87 -5.66
N SER A 127 11.35 8.60 -4.53
CA SER A 127 11.93 8.22 -3.24
C SER A 127 11.46 6.86 -2.77
N ILE A 128 12.31 6.15 -2.04
CA ILE A 128 11.97 4.94 -1.30
C ILE A 128 10.86 5.16 -0.27
N ASP A 129 10.64 6.41 0.18
CA ASP A 129 9.59 6.79 1.14
C ASP A 129 8.21 6.88 0.49
N SER A 130 8.15 6.83 -0.85
CA SER A 130 6.89 6.73 -1.57
C SER A 130 6.30 5.33 -1.39
N ILE A 131 4.97 5.26 -1.26
CA ILE A 131 4.26 3.99 -1.07
C ILE A 131 3.32 3.71 -2.24
N VAL A 132 3.19 2.44 -2.62
CA VAL A 132 2.09 2.02 -3.52
C VAL A 132 0.77 2.18 -2.76
N GLY A 133 -0.19 2.86 -3.37
CA GLY A 133 -1.48 3.23 -2.76
C GLY A 133 -2.42 2.05 -2.55
N ASN A 134 -1.94 0.98 -1.91
CA ASN A 134 -2.71 -0.20 -1.55
C ASN A 134 -3.16 -0.13 -0.09
N TRP A 135 -4.45 -0.33 0.16
CA TRP A 135 -5.10 -0.09 1.46
C TRP A 135 -4.71 -1.07 2.57
N TRP A 136 -4.14 -2.21 2.24
CA TRP A 136 -3.69 -3.17 3.24
C TRP A 136 -2.45 -2.68 4.01
N ASN A 137 -1.62 -1.82 3.40
CA ASN A 137 -0.36 -1.36 3.99
C ASN A 137 -0.57 -0.05 4.76
N HIS A 138 -0.54 -0.12 6.08
CA HIS A 138 -0.76 1.02 6.97
C HIS A 138 0.32 2.11 6.86
N LYS A 139 1.48 1.83 6.25
CA LYS A 139 2.47 2.87 5.92
C LYS A 139 1.89 3.98 5.04
N ILE A 140 0.79 3.71 4.33
CA ILE A 140 0.06 4.72 3.55
C ILE A 140 -0.37 5.93 4.39
N LEU A 141 -0.59 5.75 5.70
CA LEU A 141 -0.98 6.81 6.63
C LEU A 141 0.20 7.72 7.03
N GLN A 142 1.44 7.30 6.78
CA GLN A 142 2.67 7.99 7.18
C GLN A 142 3.47 8.50 5.97
N ALA A 143 3.15 8.03 4.77
CA ALA A 143 3.87 8.39 3.56
C ALA A 143 3.47 9.79 3.06
N ASP A 144 4.45 10.58 2.63
CA ASP A 144 4.24 11.91 2.05
C ASP A 144 3.79 11.84 0.58
N SER A 145 3.93 10.68 -0.05
CA SER A 145 3.52 10.47 -1.42
C SER A 145 3.05 9.05 -1.69
N GLN A 146 2.08 8.93 -2.58
CA GLN A 146 1.55 7.67 -3.07
C GLN A 146 1.85 7.48 -4.55
N ILE A 147 2.21 6.25 -4.91
CA ILE A 147 2.30 5.78 -6.28
C ILE A 147 0.94 5.11 -6.60
N SER A 148 0.28 5.60 -7.63
CA SER A 148 -0.99 5.01 -8.08
C SER A 148 -0.79 3.54 -8.49
N PRO A 149 -1.50 2.58 -7.89
CA PRO A 149 -1.41 1.18 -8.26
C PRO A 149 -2.00 0.88 -9.65
N ILE A 150 -2.73 1.83 -10.23
CA ILE A 150 -3.39 1.69 -11.53
C ILE A 150 -2.52 2.22 -12.68
N SER A 151 -1.80 3.34 -12.46
CA SER A 151 -1.18 4.09 -13.56
C SER A 151 0.27 4.51 -13.32
N GLY A 152 0.80 4.30 -12.11
CA GLY A 152 2.15 4.71 -11.71
C GLY A 152 2.30 6.19 -11.37
N SER A 153 1.26 7.02 -11.55
CA SER A 153 1.34 8.45 -11.22
C SER A 153 1.63 8.66 -9.73
N ILE A 154 2.46 9.66 -9.41
CA ILE A 154 2.84 10.00 -8.04
C ILE A 154 1.96 11.16 -7.57
N LYS A 155 1.39 11.03 -6.36
CA LYS A 155 0.58 12.06 -5.71
C LYS A 155 1.13 12.35 -4.33
N LYS A 156 1.40 13.61 -4.04
CA LYS A 156 1.67 14.04 -2.66
C LYS A 156 0.41 13.92 -1.83
N GLN A 157 0.58 13.58 -0.57
CA GLN A 157 -0.51 13.50 0.40
C GLN A 157 -0.09 14.03 1.75
N THR A 158 -1.08 14.47 2.52
CA THR A 158 -0.96 14.73 3.96
C THR A 158 -2.11 14.01 4.65
N VAL A 159 -1.79 13.20 5.64
CA VAL A 159 -2.79 12.47 6.43
C VAL A 159 -2.90 13.13 7.80
N THR A 160 -4.10 13.57 8.15
CA THR A 160 -4.38 14.21 9.46
C THR A 160 -5.38 13.38 10.23
N PHE A 161 -5.06 13.06 11.49
CA PHE A 161 -5.99 12.40 12.39
C PHE A 161 -7.04 13.40 12.88
N ILE A 162 -8.31 13.17 12.53
CA ILE A 162 -9.44 14.05 12.90
C ILE A 162 -10.28 13.53 14.09
N GLY A 163 -9.79 12.51 14.79
CA GLY A 163 -10.47 11.93 15.96
C GLY A 163 -11.33 10.70 15.63
N LYS A 164 -11.87 10.08 16.69
CA LYS A 164 -12.84 8.98 16.54
C LYS A 164 -14.23 9.58 16.42
N LYS A 165 -14.98 9.23 15.37
CA LYS A 165 -16.44 9.42 15.40
C LYS A 165 -17.02 8.52 16.48
N LYS A 166 -17.76 9.12 17.41
CA LYS A 166 -18.60 8.39 18.36
C LYS A 166 -19.82 7.81 17.65
#